data_6f0038af72b0ba89fb1afb9fad971b3c
#
_entry.id   6f0038af72b0ba89fb1afb9fad971b3c
#
_cell.length_a   1.000
_cell.length_b   1.000
_cell.length_c   1.000
_cell.angle_alpha   90.00
_cell.angle_beta   90.00
_cell.angle_gamma   90.00
#
_symmetry.space_group_name_H-M   'P 1'
#
loop_
_entity.id
_entity.type
_entity.pdbx_description
1 polymer ?
#
loop_
_entity_poly.entity_id
_entity_poly.type
_entity_poly.pdbx_seq_one_letter_code
_entity_poly.pdbx_strand_id
1 'polypeptide(L)'
;QFLLHSVPVDIVPEHVEEIDNNIKIIWPDGHESFIPIDLIKNSYLPRYPDQCEWPEGFQPKKYSWTEFLDSKEIALEALKTFVTFGVIILKDAPKESNSLEFLAKRLGPINEVLFERIHNVSVTGHVYNVAHTPKGLPPHNDFASYKSQPSVQVLHMLENECEGGESIIVDGWQVAKDLKDEMPEYFSILQNFNVPFREFDEENETYAEAPLIKCATDGTIESFRFSNQLMQMIDPRKEGVREFYKAYHEISLRVHDKKYRSTFRLNGGEALVVASLRV
;
A
#
# COMPACT_ATOMS: atom_id res chain seq x y z
N GLN A 1 -27.87 20.22 -11.03
CA GLN A 1 -28.06 18.90 -10.43
C GLN A 1 -28.17 17.89 -11.58
N PHE A 2 -27.18 16.98 -11.73
CA PHE A 2 -27.23 15.95 -12.78
C PHE A 2 -28.27 14.90 -12.41
N LEU A 3 -29.38 14.90 -13.12
CA LEU A 3 -30.41 13.86 -13.03
C LEU A 3 -30.15 12.85 -14.17
N LEU A 4 -29.18 11.96 -13.96
CA LEU A 4 -28.73 11.01 -14.98
C LEU A 4 -29.89 10.17 -15.57
N HIS A 5 -30.92 9.88 -14.74
CA HIS A 5 -32.12 9.13 -15.16
C HIS A 5 -33.04 9.89 -16.12
N SER A 6 -32.88 11.20 -16.25
CA SER A 6 -33.63 12.03 -17.18
C SER A 6 -32.95 12.19 -18.54
N VAL A 7 -31.74 11.72 -18.69
CA VAL A 7 -31.01 11.75 -19.97
C VAL A 7 -31.26 10.43 -20.71
N PRO A 8 -31.76 10.47 -21.95
CA PRO A 8 -31.93 9.25 -22.77
C PRO A 8 -30.57 8.53 -22.93
N VAL A 9 -30.58 7.19 -22.78
CA VAL A 9 -29.35 6.38 -22.86
C VAL A 9 -28.76 6.38 -24.28
N ASP A 10 -29.60 6.59 -25.29
CA ASP A 10 -29.25 6.59 -26.69
C ASP A 10 -29.20 8.01 -27.31
N ILE A 11 -29.06 9.03 -26.45
CA ILE A 11 -28.90 10.41 -26.91
C ILE A 11 -27.65 10.55 -27.77
N VAL A 12 -27.82 11.09 -28.97
CA VAL A 12 -26.76 11.40 -29.91
C VAL A 12 -26.74 12.91 -30.16
N PRO A 13 -25.60 13.57 -30.18
CA PRO A 13 -25.54 14.98 -30.50
C PRO A 13 -25.98 15.24 -31.92
N GLU A 14 -26.69 16.35 -32.14
CA GLU A 14 -27.09 16.81 -33.50
C GLU A 14 -25.90 17.36 -34.29
N HIS A 15 -24.99 18.05 -33.59
CA HIS A 15 -23.79 18.63 -34.19
C HIS A 15 -22.62 18.62 -33.23
N VAL A 16 -21.40 18.36 -33.76
CA VAL A 16 -20.15 18.39 -33.04
C VAL A 16 -19.10 19.12 -33.87
N GLU A 17 -18.51 20.16 -33.34
CA GLU A 17 -17.45 20.92 -34.02
C GLU A 17 -16.33 21.33 -33.06
N GLU A 18 -15.13 21.52 -33.58
CA GLU A 18 -14.00 22.07 -32.83
C GLU A 18 -13.93 23.58 -33.01
N ILE A 19 -13.98 24.33 -31.91
CA ILE A 19 -13.87 25.78 -31.89
C ILE A 19 -12.88 26.19 -30.78
N ASP A 20 -11.85 26.93 -31.13
CA ASP A 20 -10.92 27.53 -30.15
C ASP A 20 -10.42 26.56 -29.06
N ASN A 21 -9.89 25.40 -29.47
CA ASN A 21 -9.43 24.33 -28.58
C ASN A 21 -10.51 23.73 -27.64
N ASN A 22 -11.80 23.91 -28.02
CA ASN A 22 -12.94 23.25 -27.36
C ASN A 22 -13.72 22.41 -28.37
N ILE A 23 -14.37 21.39 -27.90
CA ILE A 23 -15.42 20.68 -28.65
C ILE A 23 -16.76 21.30 -28.25
N LYS A 24 -17.42 21.94 -29.22
CA LYS A 24 -18.80 22.39 -29.10
C LYS A 24 -19.72 21.23 -29.49
N ILE A 25 -20.69 20.92 -28.66
CA ILE A 25 -21.69 19.87 -28.89
C ILE A 25 -23.06 20.52 -28.81
N ILE A 26 -23.90 20.32 -29.85
CA ILE A 26 -25.31 20.71 -29.85
C ILE A 26 -26.16 19.45 -29.69
N TRP A 27 -26.99 19.44 -28.66
CA TRP A 27 -27.86 18.33 -28.31
C TRP A 27 -29.27 18.50 -28.88
N PRO A 28 -30.09 17.41 -29.06
CA PRO A 28 -31.41 17.47 -29.63
C PRO A 28 -32.44 18.35 -28.90
N ASP A 29 -32.17 18.67 -27.64
CA ASP A 29 -32.99 19.59 -26.83
C ASP A 29 -32.57 21.06 -26.95
N GLY A 30 -31.62 21.35 -27.84
CA GLY A 30 -31.04 22.69 -28.04
C GLY A 30 -29.98 23.08 -27.01
N HIS A 31 -29.60 22.17 -26.10
CA HIS A 31 -28.49 22.41 -25.15
C HIS A 31 -27.17 22.46 -25.89
N GLU A 32 -26.29 23.41 -25.53
CA GLU A 32 -24.94 23.51 -26.04
C GLU A 32 -23.93 23.18 -24.92
N SER A 33 -23.01 22.27 -25.22
CA SER A 33 -21.88 21.95 -24.31
C SER A 33 -20.57 22.40 -24.94
N PHE A 34 -19.68 22.99 -24.12
CA PHE A 34 -18.32 23.33 -24.52
C PHE A 34 -17.34 22.55 -23.64
N ILE A 35 -16.59 21.64 -24.24
CA ILE A 35 -15.66 20.77 -23.55
C ILE A 35 -14.25 21.09 -24.01
N PRO A 36 -13.35 21.59 -23.14
CA PRO A 36 -11.95 21.80 -23.50
C PRO A 36 -11.31 20.52 -24.01
N ILE A 37 -10.61 20.59 -25.17
CA ILE A 37 -9.94 19.40 -25.75
C ILE A 37 -8.92 18.81 -24.78
N ASP A 38 -8.28 19.65 -23.97
CA ASP A 38 -7.33 19.20 -22.95
C ASP A 38 -7.98 18.33 -21.86
N LEU A 39 -9.26 18.55 -21.55
CA LEU A 39 -10.02 17.68 -20.65
C LEU A 39 -10.27 16.31 -21.26
N ILE A 40 -10.46 16.23 -22.57
CA ILE A 40 -10.70 14.95 -23.25
C ILE A 40 -9.38 14.21 -23.45
N LYS A 41 -8.31 14.91 -23.83
CA LYS A 41 -6.98 14.35 -24.04
C LYS A 41 -6.28 13.96 -22.75
N ASN A 42 -6.46 14.75 -21.70
CA ASN A 42 -5.97 14.45 -20.38
C ASN A 42 -7.10 13.73 -19.62
N SER A 43 -7.11 12.40 -19.63
CA SER A 43 -8.13 11.63 -18.91
C SER A 43 -8.35 12.23 -17.52
N TYR A 44 -9.59 12.25 -17.04
CA TYR A 44 -9.98 12.74 -15.70
C TYR A 44 -9.30 12.00 -14.53
N LEU A 45 -8.52 10.97 -14.83
CA LEU A 45 -7.78 10.22 -13.85
C LEU A 45 -6.48 10.94 -13.50
N PRO A 46 -6.19 11.12 -12.21
CA PRO A 46 -4.89 11.64 -11.78
C PRO A 46 -3.78 10.80 -12.40
N ARG A 47 -2.78 11.45 -12.99
CA ARG A 47 -1.57 10.77 -13.44
C ARG A 47 -0.66 10.61 -12.24
N TYR A 48 -0.58 9.40 -11.75
CA TYR A 48 0.43 9.02 -10.75
C TYR A 48 1.77 8.79 -11.46
N PRO A 49 2.90 9.02 -10.78
CA PRO A 49 4.20 8.58 -11.26
C PRO A 49 4.19 7.08 -11.53
N ASP A 50 4.95 6.64 -12.54
CA ASP A 50 5.13 5.22 -12.80
C ASP A 50 5.80 4.56 -11.58
N GLN A 51 5.32 3.37 -11.27
CA GLN A 51 5.89 2.55 -10.21
C GLN A 51 7.12 1.82 -10.76
N CYS A 52 8.21 1.90 -10.02
CA CYS A 52 9.48 1.29 -10.41
C CYS A 52 9.88 0.19 -9.44
N GLU A 53 10.52 -0.84 -9.95
CA GLU A 53 11.20 -1.86 -9.18
C GLU A 53 12.36 -1.24 -8.39
N TRP A 54 12.69 -1.84 -7.25
CA TRP A 54 13.86 -1.39 -6.50
C TRP A 54 15.15 -1.82 -7.21
N PRO A 55 16.10 -0.89 -7.47
CA PRO A 55 17.40 -1.25 -7.99
C PRO A 55 18.19 -2.06 -6.95
N GLU A 56 19.21 -2.78 -7.41
CA GLU A 56 20.12 -3.49 -6.52
C GLU A 56 20.71 -2.53 -5.45
N GLY A 57 20.68 -2.96 -4.20
CA GLY A 57 21.16 -2.14 -3.07
C GLY A 57 20.26 -0.95 -2.73
N PHE A 58 18.99 -1.00 -3.12
CA PHE A 58 18.01 0.06 -2.84
C PHE A 58 18.02 0.47 -1.38
N GLN A 59 18.02 1.80 -1.16
CA GLN A 59 17.83 2.42 0.15
C GLN A 59 16.72 3.47 0.06
N PRO A 60 15.80 3.55 1.03
CA PRO A 60 14.76 4.56 1.04
C PRO A 60 15.33 5.97 1.05
N LYS A 61 14.81 6.85 0.19
CA LYS A 61 15.22 8.25 0.16
C LYS A 61 14.75 8.96 1.43
N LYS A 62 15.64 9.78 2.00
CA LYS A 62 15.37 10.55 3.21
C LYS A 62 15.02 11.99 2.85
N TYR A 63 13.98 12.53 3.51
CA TYR A 63 13.52 13.91 3.43
C TYR A 63 13.46 14.53 4.82
N SER A 64 13.61 15.85 4.92
CA SER A 64 13.44 16.55 6.19
C SER A 64 11.97 16.55 6.59
N TRP A 65 11.67 16.20 7.84
CA TRP A 65 10.32 16.26 8.41
C TRP A 65 9.72 17.66 8.31
N THR A 66 10.47 18.68 8.71
CA THR A 66 9.99 20.07 8.70
C THR A 66 9.75 20.54 7.28
N GLU A 67 10.68 20.31 6.35
CA GLU A 67 10.49 20.71 4.94
C GLU A 67 9.32 19.97 4.28
N PHE A 68 9.12 18.68 4.61
CA PHE A 68 7.96 17.91 4.13
C PHE A 68 6.64 18.53 4.61
N LEU A 69 6.58 19.03 5.83
CA LEU A 69 5.38 19.67 6.36
C LEU A 69 5.16 21.09 5.81
N ASP A 70 6.21 21.87 5.61
CA ASP A 70 6.12 23.29 5.33
C ASP A 70 6.22 23.63 3.83
N SER A 71 7.02 22.87 3.04
CA SER A 71 7.19 23.11 1.60
C SER A 71 6.29 22.19 0.76
N LYS A 72 5.50 22.79 -0.14
CA LYS A 72 4.71 22.04 -1.12
C LYS A 72 5.58 21.31 -2.14
N GLU A 73 6.68 21.90 -2.54
CA GLU A 73 7.63 21.37 -3.52
C GLU A 73 8.32 20.12 -2.99
N ILE A 74 8.83 20.17 -1.75
CA ILE A 74 9.48 19.01 -1.09
C ILE A 74 8.44 17.91 -0.80
N ALA A 75 7.25 18.29 -0.35
CA ALA A 75 6.17 17.31 -0.14
C ALA A 75 5.79 16.61 -1.45
N LEU A 76 5.66 17.36 -2.56
CA LEU A 76 5.34 16.77 -3.87
C LEU A 76 6.45 15.83 -4.34
N GLU A 77 7.73 16.22 -4.19
CA GLU A 77 8.86 15.36 -4.54
C GLU A 77 8.87 14.07 -3.71
N ALA A 78 8.72 14.20 -2.40
CA ALA A 78 8.67 13.06 -1.48
C ALA A 78 7.49 12.11 -1.78
N LEU A 79 6.30 12.66 -2.05
CA LEU A 79 5.13 11.87 -2.41
C LEU A 79 5.28 11.19 -3.78
N LYS A 80 5.91 11.84 -4.77
CA LYS A 80 6.25 11.19 -6.04
C LYS A 80 7.20 10.01 -5.81
N THR A 81 8.26 10.20 -5.00
CA THR A 81 9.18 9.11 -4.63
C THR A 81 8.45 7.98 -3.91
N PHE A 82 7.55 8.31 -2.98
CA PHE A 82 6.73 7.33 -2.27
C PHE A 82 5.84 6.52 -3.23
N VAL A 83 5.16 7.16 -4.16
CA VAL A 83 4.33 6.45 -5.16
C VAL A 83 5.19 5.58 -6.07
N THR A 84 6.37 6.06 -6.48
CA THR A 84 7.28 5.32 -7.36
C THR A 84 7.85 4.07 -6.70
N PHE A 85 8.32 4.18 -5.45
CA PHE A 85 9.06 3.10 -4.78
C PHE A 85 8.33 2.46 -3.59
N GLY A 86 7.20 3.01 -3.16
CA GLY A 86 6.42 2.51 -2.04
C GLY A 86 6.98 2.86 -0.66
N VAL A 87 8.07 3.64 -0.58
CA VAL A 87 8.75 3.91 0.70
C VAL A 87 9.56 5.21 0.67
N ILE A 88 9.52 5.95 1.77
CA ILE A 88 10.41 7.08 2.09
C ILE A 88 10.71 7.10 3.59
N ILE A 89 11.75 7.85 3.99
CA ILE A 89 12.04 8.15 5.40
C ILE A 89 11.98 9.66 5.60
N LEU A 90 11.28 10.09 6.64
CA LEU A 90 11.32 11.47 7.12
C LEU A 90 12.28 11.54 8.30
N LYS A 91 13.34 12.35 8.19
CA LYS A 91 14.36 12.55 9.22
C LYS A 91 14.11 13.82 10.02
N ASP A 92 14.72 13.92 11.17
CA ASP A 92 14.64 15.07 12.07
C ASP A 92 13.21 15.32 12.58
N ALA A 93 12.41 14.25 12.71
CA ALA A 93 11.08 14.29 13.30
C ALA A 93 11.20 14.53 14.83
N PRO A 94 10.25 15.28 15.43
CA PRO A 94 10.18 15.42 16.88
C PRO A 94 10.00 14.06 17.55
N LYS A 95 10.66 13.82 18.68
CA LYS A 95 10.63 12.53 19.41
C LYS A 95 9.47 12.38 20.39
N GLU A 96 8.48 13.25 20.31
CA GLU A 96 7.27 13.18 21.12
C GLU A 96 6.26 12.19 20.53
N SER A 97 5.58 11.44 21.38
CA SER A 97 4.66 10.35 21.01
C SER A 97 3.53 10.76 20.05
N ASN A 98 3.08 12.03 20.08
CA ASN A 98 1.97 12.49 19.25
C ASN A 98 2.41 13.22 17.97
N SER A 99 3.70 13.21 17.64
CA SER A 99 4.22 13.94 16.47
C SER A 99 3.59 13.47 15.15
N LEU A 100 3.15 12.23 15.05
CA LEU A 100 2.46 11.70 13.87
C LEU A 100 1.15 12.41 13.53
N GLU A 101 0.51 13.10 14.49
CA GLU A 101 -0.68 13.93 14.22
C GLU A 101 -0.38 15.10 13.27
N PHE A 102 0.84 15.64 13.29
CA PHE A 102 1.24 16.68 12.34
C PHE A 102 1.38 16.10 10.92
N LEU A 103 1.90 14.88 10.82
CA LEU A 103 2.03 14.19 9.53
C LEU A 103 0.66 13.87 8.91
N ALA A 104 -0.32 13.50 9.73
CA ALA A 104 -1.68 13.23 9.30
C ALA A 104 -2.33 14.44 8.62
N LYS A 105 -2.02 15.67 9.04
CA LYS A 105 -2.51 16.90 8.39
C LYS A 105 -2.03 17.04 6.95
N ARG A 106 -0.93 16.39 6.60
CA ARG A 106 -0.32 16.45 5.27
C ARG A 106 -0.70 15.25 4.40
N LEU A 107 -0.72 14.06 4.97
CA LEU A 107 -0.99 12.81 4.24
C LEU A 107 -2.49 12.48 4.19
N GLY A 108 -3.23 12.76 5.25
CA GLY A 108 -4.64 12.42 5.39
C GLY A 108 -4.97 11.93 6.80
N PRO A 109 -6.26 11.66 7.08
CA PRO A 109 -6.69 11.25 8.41
C PRO A 109 -6.06 9.91 8.80
N ILE A 110 -5.67 9.80 10.08
CA ILE A 110 -5.23 8.53 10.66
C ILE A 110 -6.40 7.57 10.67
N ASN A 111 -6.19 6.38 10.12
CA ASN A 111 -7.15 5.29 10.21
C ASN A 111 -7.03 4.63 11.58
N GLU A 112 -8.05 4.78 12.41
CA GLU A 112 -8.11 4.11 13.71
C GLU A 112 -8.40 2.62 13.48
N VAL A 113 -7.55 1.78 14.03
CA VAL A 113 -7.63 0.33 13.92
C VAL A 113 -7.94 -0.29 15.29
N LEU A 114 -7.80 -1.59 15.42
CA LEU A 114 -8.05 -2.36 16.64
C LEU A 114 -7.30 -1.83 17.87
N PHE A 115 -6.12 -1.28 17.64
CA PHE A 115 -5.29 -0.67 18.65
C PHE A 115 -5.64 0.81 18.85
N GLU A 116 -4.80 1.55 19.53
CA GLU A 116 -4.95 2.98 19.67
C GLU A 116 -4.77 3.71 18.32
N ARG A 117 -5.26 4.96 18.26
CA ARG A 117 -5.06 5.85 17.10
C ARG A 117 -3.59 6.00 16.67
N ILE A 118 -2.70 6.09 17.66
CA ILE A 118 -1.25 6.01 17.49
C ILE A 118 -0.75 4.97 18.48
N HIS A 119 -0.34 3.83 17.97
CA HIS A 119 0.09 2.71 18.79
C HIS A 119 1.58 2.81 19.11
N ASN A 120 1.91 2.70 20.41
CA ASN A 120 3.30 2.70 20.88
C ASN A 120 3.82 1.26 20.95
N VAL A 121 4.85 0.96 20.14
CA VAL A 121 5.53 -0.34 20.17
C VAL A 121 6.74 -0.24 21.07
N SER A 122 6.74 -0.99 22.16
CA SER A 122 7.88 -1.07 23.09
C SER A 122 8.00 -2.50 23.63
N VAL A 123 9.21 -2.88 24.02
CA VAL A 123 9.43 -4.16 24.74
C VAL A 123 8.86 -4.02 26.14
N THR A 124 7.80 -4.75 26.45
CA THR A 124 7.11 -4.71 27.75
C THR A 124 7.10 -6.10 28.41
N GLY A 125 6.87 -6.12 29.72
CA GLY A 125 6.72 -7.39 30.47
C GLY A 125 5.42 -8.14 30.18
N HIS A 126 4.43 -7.51 29.54
CA HIS A 126 3.16 -8.13 29.11
C HIS A 126 3.20 -8.35 27.59
N VAL A 127 3.57 -9.56 27.20
CA VAL A 127 3.74 -9.95 25.80
C VAL A 127 2.46 -10.62 25.30
N TYR A 128 1.65 -9.93 24.52
CA TYR A 128 0.52 -10.53 23.79
C TYR A 128 0.80 -10.69 22.29
N ASN A 129 1.86 -10.02 21.76
CA ASN A 129 2.29 -10.12 20.37
C ASN A 129 3.82 -10.26 20.32
N VAL A 130 4.33 -10.93 19.29
CA VAL A 130 5.77 -11.11 19.04
C VAL A 130 6.50 -9.76 18.89
N ALA A 131 5.82 -8.71 18.42
CA ALA A 131 6.35 -7.35 18.33
C ALA A 131 6.80 -6.75 19.68
N HIS A 132 6.27 -7.26 20.81
CA HIS A 132 6.67 -6.84 22.16
C HIS A 132 7.84 -7.67 22.74
N THR A 133 8.47 -8.47 21.91
CA THR A 133 9.63 -9.31 22.31
C THR A 133 10.92 -8.79 21.66
N PRO A 134 12.10 -9.11 22.22
CA PRO A 134 13.38 -8.79 21.59
C PRO A 134 13.71 -9.68 20.39
N LYS A 135 12.78 -10.53 19.93
CA LYS A 135 12.99 -11.42 18.78
C LYS A 135 12.76 -10.65 17.48
N GLY A 136 13.61 -10.91 16.49
CA GLY A 136 13.38 -10.38 15.14
C GLY A 136 12.10 -10.91 14.53
N LEU A 137 11.32 -10.02 13.94
CA LEU A 137 10.12 -10.38 13.18
C LEU A 137 10.50 -10.72 11.73
N PRO A 138 10.01 -11.81 11.16
CA PRO A 138 10.13 -12.05 9.73
C PRO A 138 9.33 -11.00 8.94
N PRO A 139 9.66 -10.75 7.66
CA PRO A 139 8.88 -9.87 6.81
C PRO A 139 7.39 -10.25 6.81
N HIS A 140 6.53 -9.25 6.97
CA HIS A 140 5.08 -9.39 7.01
C HIS A 140 4.40 -8.06 6.71
N ASN A 141 3.14 -8.12 6.27
CA ASN A 141 2.27 -6.96 6.29
C ASN A 141 1.47 -6.95 7.58
N ASP A 142 1.32 -5.78 8.18
CA ASP A 142 0.38 -5.58 9.27
C ASP A 142 -1.07 -5.63 8.77
N PHE A 143 -2.00 -5.93 9.70
CA PHE A 143 -3.43 -5.96 9.43
C PHE A 143 -3.87 -6.92 8.31
N ALA A 144 -3.15 -8.03 8.13
CA ALA A 144 -3.53 -9.06 7.15
C ALA A 144 -4.93 -9.65 7.43
N SER A 145 -5.40 -9.59 8.67
CA SER A 145 -6.75 -9.98 9.11
C SER A 145 -7.86 -8.99 8.79
N TYR A 146 -7.53 -7.81 8.22
CA TYR A 146 -8.51 -6.82 7.79
C TYR A 146 -8.97 -7.08 6.36
N LYS A 147 -10.27 -6.93 6.11
CA LYS A 147 -10.82 -6.99 4.73
C LYS A 147 -10.21 -5.91 3.85
N SER A 148 -10.10 -4.70 4.38
CA SER A 148 -9.42 -3.57 3.75
C SER A 148 -8.22 -3.18 4.62
N GLN A 149 -7.02 -3.56 4.19
CA GLN A 149 -5.80 -3.19 4.89
C GLN A 149 -5.53 -1.68 4.74
N PRO A 150 -4.94 -1.02 5.76
CA PRO A 150 -4.43 0.33 5.60
C PRO A 150 -3.46 0.42 4.44
N SER A 151 -3.60 1.44 3.59
CA SER A 151 -2.75 1.60 2.41
C SER A 151 -1.39 2.21 2.71
N VAL A 152 -1.30 3.00 3.77
CA VAL A 152 -0.07 3.67 4.22
C VAL A 152 0.14 3.41 5.70
N GLN A 153 1.36 3.03 6.06
CA GLN A 153 1.79 2.87 7.44
C GLN A 153 2.97 3.79 7.72
N VAL A 154 3.00 4.33 8.91
CA VAL A 154 4.12 5.15 9.39
C VAL A 154 4.68 4.56 10.67
N LEU A 155 5.94 4.14 10.65
CA LEU A 155 6.69 3.71 11.82
C LEU A 155 7.65 4.83 12.24
N HIS A 156 7.32 5.49 13.36
CA HIS A 156 8.13 6.58 13.92
C HIS A 156 9.05 6.03 15.00
N MET A 157 10.35 6.08 14.76
CA MET A 157 11.36 5.65 15.72
C MET A 157 11.62 6.80 16.71
N LEU A 158 11.16 6.67 17.94
CA LEU A 158 11.42 7.64 18.98
C LEU A 158 12.84 7.50 19.52
N GLU A 159 13.24 6.26 19.84
CA GLU A 159 14.55 5.92 20.36
C GLU A 159 15.03 4.59 19.77
N ASN A 160 16.31 4.47 19.43
CA ASN A 160 16.94 3.24 18.97
C ASN A 160 18.39 3.20 19.43
N GLU A 161 18.61 2.84 20.69
CA GLU A 161 19.92 2.79 21.32
C GLU A 161 20.49 1.36 21.46
N CYS A 162 19.68 0.35 21.06
CA CYS A 162 20.10 -1.05 21.14
C CYS A 162 21.12 -1.42 20.04
N GLU A 163 21.93 -2.44 20.28
CA GLU A 163 22.68 -3.13 19.24
C GLU A 163 21.70 -3.96 18.38
N GLY A 164 21.87 -3.96 17.04
CA GLY A 164 20.90 -4.53 16.12
C GLY A 164 19.74 -3.55 15.84
N GLY A 165 18.52 -4.06 15.73
CA GLY A 165 17.31 -3.24 15.47
C GLY A 165 17.28 -2.66 14.06
N GLU A 166 17.88 -3.36 13.09
CA GLU A 166 17.75 -3.03 11.68
C GLU A 166 16.31 -3.26 11.24
N SER A 167 15.82 -2.34 10.42
CA SER A 167 14.57 -2.48 9.69
C SER A 167 14.84 -3.21 8.38
N ILE A 168 13.99 -4.17 8.07
CA ILE A 168 14.01 -4.91 6.81
C ILE A 168 12.67 -4.65 6.12
N ILE A 169 12.73 -4.20 4.89
CA ILE A 169 11.57 -4.04 4.02
C ILE A 169 11.77 -4.84 2.74
N VAL A 170 10.67 -5.26 2.12
CA VAL A 170 10.67 -6.11 0.92
C VAL A 170 9.76 -5.50 -0.14
N ASP A 171 10.20 -5.42 -1.40
CA ASP A 171 9.30 -5.05 -2.51
C ASP A 171 8.41 -6.25 -2.89
N GLY A 172 7.28 -6.38 -2.22
CA GLY A 172 6.34 -7.47 -2.45
C GLY A 172 5.74 -7.46 -3.87
N TRP A 173 5.64 -6.29 -4.51
CA TRP A 173 5.17 -6.22 -5.89
C TRP A 173 6.19 -6.74 -6.88
N GLN A 174 7.48 -6.48 -6.66
CA GLN A 174 8.54 -7.07 -7.47
C GLN A 174 8.61 -8.58 -7.27
N VAL A 175 8.48 -9.06 -6.01
CA VAL A 175 8.36 -10.49 -5.71
C VAL A 175 7.21 -11.13 -6.50
N ALA A 176 6.04 -10.50 -6.48
CA ALA A 176 4.86 -11.01 -7.17
C ALA A 176 5.01 -10.96 -8.71
N LYS A 177 5.63 -9.90 -9.23
CA LYS A 177 5.90 -9.76 -10.67
C LYS A 177 6.86 -10.82 -11.17
N ASP A 178 8.00 -11.00 -10.51
CA ASP A 178 8.97 -12.02 -10.88
C ASP A 178 8.37 -13.43 -10.77
N LEU A 179 7.52 -13.67 -9.76
CA LEU A 179 6.78 -14.94 -9.67
C LEU A 179 5.82 -15.13 -10.86
N LYS A 180 5.14 -14.07 -11.29
CA LYS A 180 4.24 -14.10 -12.45
C LYS A 180 4.98 -14.46 -13.72
N ASP A 181 6.17 -13.91 -13.92
CA ASP A 181 6.98 -14.11 -15.13
C ASP A 181 7.67 -15.46 -15.13
N GLU A 182 8.18 -15.93 -13.99
CA GLU A 182 8.96 -17.17 -13.87
C GLU A 182 8.09 -18.41 -13.58
N MET A 183 7.02 -18.26 -12.79
CA MET A 183 6.14 -19.35 -12.33
C MET A 183 4.67 -18.95 -12.38
N PRO A 184 4.08 -18.69 -13.56
CA PRO A 184 2.72 -18.17 -13.72
C PRO A 184 1.64 -19.05 -13.08
N GLU A 185 1.86 -20.35 -12.96
CA GLU A 185 0.94 -21.26 -12.29
C GLU A 185 0.86 -20.97 -10.79
N TYR A 186 1.99 -20.74 -10.12
CA TYR A 186 2.03 -20.39 -8.71
C TYR A 186 1.45 -18.98 -8.46
N PHE A 187 1.74 -18.04 -9.35
CA PHE A 187 1.11 -16.72 -9.30
C PHE A 187 -0.42 -16.82 -9.36
N SER A 188 -0.93 -17.61 -10.32
CA SER A 188 -2.38 -17.82 -10.47
C SER A 188 -3.00 -18.45 -9.22
N ILE A 189 -2.33 -19.41 -8.59
CA ILE A 189 -2.79 -20.01 -7.33
C ILE A 189 -2.86 -18.96 -6.23
N LEU A 190 -1.80 -18.16 -6.04
CA LEU A 190 -1.74 -17.14 -4.97
C LEU A 190 -2.70 -15.97 -5.20
N GLN A 191 -3.14 -15.75 -6.44
CA GLN A 191 -4.14 -14.76 -6.82
C GLN A 191 -5.58 -15.24 -6.59
N ASN A 192 -5.83 -16.55 -6.72
CA ASN A 192 -7.20 -17.09 -6.72
C ASN A 192 -7.55 -17.89 -5.45
N PHE A 193 -6.57 -18.30 -4.68
CA PHE A 193 -6.79 -19.06 -3.45
C PHE A 193 -6.95 -18.13 -2.25
N ASN A 194 -8.14 -18.10 -1.66
CA ASN A 194 -8.38 -17.32 -0.44
C ASN A 194 -7.85 -18.04 0.79
N VAL A 195 -7.06 -17.30 1.56
CA VAL A 195 -6.40 -17.74 2.79
C VAL A 195 -7.07 -17.04 3.98
N PRO A 196 -7.38 -17.76 5.06
CA PRO A 196 -7.90 -17.16 6.29
C PRO A 196 -6.76 -16.48 7.07
N PHE A 197 -7.00 -15.24 7.45
CA PHE A 197 -6.16 -14.45 8.36
C PHE A 197 -6.99 -14.05 9.58
N ARG A 198 -6.43 -14.17 10.78
CA ARG A 198 -7.11 -13.83 12.02
C ARG A 198 -6.14 -13.21 13.00
N GLU A 199 -6.60 -12.18 13.68
CA GLU A 199 -5.96 -11.57 14.84
C GLU A 199 -6.98 -11.37 15.93
N PHE A 200 -6.61 -11.64 17.16
CA PHE A 200 -7.52 -11.50 18.29
C PHE A 200 -6.73 -11.23 19.59
N ASP A 201 -7.37 -10.48 20.47
CA ASP A 201 -6.97 -10.28 21.85
C ASP A 201 -8.14 -10.65 22.79
N GLU A 202 -8.10 -10.20 24.04
CA GLU A 202 -9.14 -10.50 25.03
C GLU A 202 -10.49 -9.83 24.70
N GLU A 203 -10.50 -8.72 23.97
CA GLU A 203 -11.68 -7.89 23.74
C GLU A 203 -12.09 -7.85 22.26
N ASN A 204 -11.16 -8.10 21.34
CA ASN A 204 -11.32 -7.83 19.93
C ASN A 204 -10.92 -9.02 19.06
N GLU A 205 -11.54 -9.10 17.90
CA GLU A 205 -11.20 -10.08 16.87
C GLU A 205 -11.37 -9.46 15.48
N THR A 206 -10.39 -9.70 14.61
CA THR A 206 -10.48 -9.39 13.18
C THR A 206 -10.26 -10.65 12.36
N TYR A 207 -11.02 -10.78 11.28
CA TYR A 207 -10.96 -11.92 10.38
C TYR A 207 -11.19 -11.50 8.93
N ALA A 208 -10.35 -12.01 8.04
CA ALA A 208 -10.52 -11.87 6.59
C ALA A 208 -10.10 -13.15 5.87
N GLU A 209 -10.81 -13.48 4.81
CA GLU A 209 -10.33 -14.40 3.78
C GLU A 209 -9.96 -13.60 2.55
N ALA A 210 -8.72 -13.74 2.10
CA ALA A 210 -8.20 -13.01 0.95
C ALA A 210 -7.05 -13.77 0.27
N PRO A 211 -6.82 -13.53 -1.03
CA PRO A 211 -5.65 -14.03 -1.71
C PRO A 211 -4.39 -13.28 -1.24
N LEU A 212 -3.21 -13.89 -1.44
CA LEU A 212 -1.94 -13.23 -1.16
C LEU A 212 -1.63 -12.13 -2.18
N ILE A 213 -2.03 -12.30 -3.42
CA ILE A 213 -1.82 -11.34 -4.50
C ILE A 213 -3.18 -10.92 -5.04
N LYS A 214 -3.43 -9.61 -5.05
CA LYS A 214 -4.62 -9.05 -5.68
C LYS A 214 -4.22 -8.21 -6.87
N CYS A 215 -4.90 -8.41 -8.01
CA CYS A 215 -4.71 -7.62 -9.22
C CYS A 215 -5.98 -6.87 -9.59
N ALA A 216 -5.79 -5.72 -10.24
CA ALA A 216 -6.84 -5.01 -10.96
C ALA A 216 -7.28 -5.80 -12.21
N THR A 217 -8.34 -5.34 -12.86
CA THR A 217 -8.89 -5.95 -14.08
C THR A 217 -7.94 -5.91 -15.27
N ASP A 218 -7.01 -4.96 -15.30
CA ASP A 218 -5.94 -4.85 -16.32
C ASP A 218 -4.72 -5.73 -16.03
N GLY A 219 -4.74 -6.47 -14.89
CA GLY A 219 -3.65 -7.35 -14.46
C GLY A 219 -2.56 -6.66 -13.66
N THR A 220 -2.69 -5.37 -13.36
CA THR A 220 -1.80 -4.62 -12.45
C THR A 220 -1.92 -5.15 -11.02
N ILE A 221 -0.80 -5.34 -10.33
CA ILE A 221 -0.79 -5.78 -8.92
C ILE A 221 -1.28 -4.62 -8.04
N GLU A 222 -2.36 -4.84 -7.29
CA GLU A 222 -2.93 -3.86 -6.37
C GLU A 222 -2.46 -4.05 -4.94
N SER A 223 -2.33 -5.30 -4.51
CA SER A 223 -1.86 -5.60 -3.16
C SER A 223 -1.13 -6.92 -3.06
N PHE A 224 -0.17 -6.94 -2.15
CA PHE A 224 0.56 -8.10 -1.70
C PHE A 224 0.30 -8.28 -0.21
N ARG A 225 -0.28 -9.42 0.17
CA ARG A 225 -0.66 -9.75 1.55
C ARG A 225 0.14 -10.95 2.03
N PHE A 226 1.03 -10.73 2.99
CA PHE A 226 1.91 -11.76 3.50
C PHE A 226 2.07 -11.63 5.02
N SER A 227 1.58 -12.59 5.79
CA SER A 227 1.74 -12.63 7.24
C SER A 227 1.64 -14.06 7.74
N ASN A 228 2.78 -14.65 8.07
CA ASN A 228 2.82 -15.99 8.67
C ASN A 228 2.17 -16.03 10.06
N GLN A 229 2.21 -14.91 10.81
CA GLN A 229 1.69 -14.87 12.17
C GLN A 229 0.16 -14.89 12.21
N LEU A 230 -0.46 -14.23 11.23
CA LEU A 230 -1.92 -14.08 11.18
C LEU A 230 -2.61 -15.13 10.31
N MET A 231 -1.85 -15.81 9.43
CA MET A 231 -2.40 -16.87 8.59
C MET A 231 -2.88 -18.03 9.45
N GLN A 232 -4.13 -18.43 9.24
CA GLN A 232 -4.74 -19.54 9.96
C GLN A 232 -4.57 -20.85 9.19
N MET A 233 -4.78 -21.95 9.91
CA MET A 233 -4.77 -23.29 9.32
C MET A 233 -5.88 -23.40 8.27
N ILE A 234 -5.51 -23.86 7.09
CA ILE A 234 -6.45 -24.11 6.00
C ILE A 234 -6.99 -25.55 6.12
N ASP A 235 -8.30 -25.74 5.91
CA ASP A 235 -8.90 -27.07 5.91
C ASP A 235 -8.16 -27.96 4.87
N PRO A 236 -7.55 -29.06 5.29
CA PRO A 236 -6.78 -29.94 4.40
C PRO A 236 -7.63 -30.60 3.30
N ARG A 237 -8.97 -30.57 3.44
CA ARG A 237 -9.93 -31.08 2.45
C ARG A 237 -10.26 -30.04 1.37
N LYS A 238 -9.87 -28.79 1.57
CA LYS A 238 -10.12 -27.72 0.58
C LYS A 238 -9.36 -28.04 -0.71
N GLU A 239 -10.06 -27.98 -1.83
CA GLU A 239 -9.46 -28.19 -3.14
C GLU A 239 -8.32 -27.20 -3.40
N GLY A 240 -7.20 -27.67 -3.96
CA GLY A 240 -6.04 -26.84 -4.26
C GLY A 240 -5.14 -26.50 -3.08
N VAL A 241 -5.43 -27.00 -1.85
CA VAL A 241 -4.65 -26.66 -0.65
C VAL A 241 -3.18 -27.10 -0.76
N ARG A 242 -2.93 -28.25 -1.41
CA ARG A 242 -1.57 -28.78 -1.58
C ARG A 242 -0.76 -27.90 -2.54
N GLU A 243 -1.38 -27.51 -3.63
CA GLU A 243 -0.80 -26.63 -4.67
C GLU A 243 -0.58 -25.24 -4.08
N PHE A 244 -1.51 -24.76 -3.28
CA PHE A 244 -1.35 -23.50 -2.53
C PHE A 244 -0.09 -23.54 -1.64
N TYR A 245 0.12 -24.58 -0.84
CA TYR A 245 1.30 -24.64 0.03
C TYR A 245 2.61 -24.72 -0.73
N LYS A 246 2.64 -25.32 -1.93
CA LYS A 246 3.82 -25.28 -2.81
C LYS A 246 4.11 -23.85 -3.29
N ALA A 247 3.08 -23.15 -3.77
CA ALA A 247 3.20 -21.75 -4.21
C ALA A 247 3.56 -20.82 -3.04
N TYR A 248 2.97 -21.06 -1.86
CA TYR A 248 3.28 -20.33 -0.64
C TYR A 248 4.72 -20.53 -0.17
N HIS A 249 5.25 -21.75 -0.27
CA HIS A 249 6.65 -22.02 0.04
C HIS A 249 7.58 -21.25 -0.91
N GLU A 250 7.31 -21.26 -2.20
CA GLU A 250 8.10 -20.53 -3.19
C GLU A 250 8.09 -19.01 -2.93
N ILE A 251 6.92 -18.41 -2.71
CA ILE A 251 6.85 -16.98 -2.44
C ILE A 251 7.52 -16.61 -1.11
N SER A 252 7.46 -17.51 -0.10
CA SER A 252 8.17 -17.32 1.16
C SER A 252 9.69 -17.30 0.97
N LEU A 253 10.24 -18.15 0.11
CA LEU A 253 11.67 -18.11 -0.24
C LEU A 253 12.05 -16.77 -0.85
N ARG A 254 11.24 -16.27 -1.79
CA ARG A 254 11.48 -14.98 -2.47
C ARG A 254 11.41 -13.79 -1.51
N VAL A 255 10.42 -13.74 -0.63
CA VAL A 255 10.30 -12.70 0.41
C VAL A 255 11.55 -12.64 1.31
N HIS A 256 12.22 -13.78 1.51
CA HIS A 256 13.46 -13.85 2.30
C HIS A 256 14.73 -13.66 1.46
N ASP A 257 14.64 -13.56 0.14
CA ASP A 257 15.80 -13.33 -0.73
C ASP A 257 16.28 -11.87 -0.65
N LYS A 258 17.60 -11.71 -0.56
CA LYS A 258 18.27 -10.40 -0.53
C LYS A 258 18.00 -9.55 -1.76
N LYS A 259 17.67 -10.16 -2.90
CA LYS A 259 17.31 -9.47 -4.16
C LYS A 259 16.18 -8.47 -3.96
N TYR A 260 15.19 -8.79 -3.13
CA TYR A 260 13.97 -8.00 -2.96
C TYR A 260 13.99 -7.13 -1.69
N ARG A 261 15.08 -7.15 -0.93
CA ARG A 261 15.14 -6.58 0.42
C ARG A 261 15.98 -5.32 0.46
N SER A 262 15.53 -4.37 1.26
CA SER A 262 16.36 -3.27 1.75
C SER A 262 16.51 -3.39 3.26
N THR A 263 17.74 -3.30 3.75
CA THR A 263 18.07 -3.37 5.18
C THR A 263 18.76 -2.06 5.57
N PHE A 264 18.26 -1.43 6.60
CA PHE A 264 18.78 -0.17 7.11
C PHE A 264 18.44 -0.03 8.59
N ARG A 265 19.05 0.95 9.26
CA ARG A 265 18.73 1.30 10.63
C ARG A 265 17.97 2.61 10.67
N LEU A 266 16.80 2.62 11.33
CA LEU A 266 16.12 3.85 11.71
C LEU A 266 16.73 4.40 12.99
N ASN A 267 17.13 5.67 12.95
CA ASN A 267 17.61 6.39 14.13
C ASN A 267 16.44 7.04 14.87
N GLY A 268 16.65 7.38 16.15
CA GLY A 268 15.67 8.17 16.88
C GLY A 268 15.38 9.50 16.17
N GLY A 269 14.10 9.82 15.95
CA GLY A 269 13.65 10.97 15.17
C GLY A 269 13.55 10.70 13.66
N GLU A 270 13.57 9.44 13.23
CA GLU A 270 13.25 9.06 11.85
C GLU A 270 11.88 8.36 11.76
N ALA A 271 11.09 8.72 10.77
CA ALA A 271 9.80 8.10 10.48
C ALA A 271 9.84 7.41 9.12
N LEU A 272 9.67 6.11 9.11
CA LEU A 272 9.51 5.29 7.91
C LEU A 272 8.06 5.36 7.45
N VAL A 273 7.84 5.75 6.20
CA VAL A 273 6.52 5.77 5.57
C VAL A 273 6.50 4.71 4.49
N VAL A 274 5.62 3.73 4.60
CA VAL A 274 5.53 2.60 3.66
C VAL A 274 4.14 2.47 3.05
N ALA A 275 4.09 2.04 1.80
CA ALA A 275 2.88 1.61 1.13
C ALA A 275 2.59 0.15 1.51
N SER A 276 1.77 -0.06 2.56
CA SER A 276 1.56 -1.37 3.19
C SER A 276 0.99 -2.45 2.26
N LEU A 277 0.44 -2.06 1.11
CA LEU A 277 -0.06 -3.00 0.09
C LEU A 277 1.05 -3.44 -0.88
N ARG A 278 2.25 -2.87 -0.78
CA ARG A 278 3.40 -3.18 -1.63
C ARG A 278 4.60 -3.67 -0.84
N VAL A 279 4.91 -3.00 0.31
CA VAL A 279 6.14 -3.17 1.11
C VAL A 279 5.84 -3.90 2.40
#